data_c73ac1d32e7190906445f24f620a2a1d
#
_entry.id   c73ac1d32e7190906445f24f620a2a1d
#
_cell.length_a   1.000
_cell.length_b   1.000
_cell.length_c   1.000
_cell.angle_alpha   90.00
_cell.angle_beta   90.00
_cell.angle_gamma   90.00
#
_symmetry.space_group_name_H-M   'P 1'
#
loop_
_entity.id
_entity.type
_entity.pdbx_description
1 polymer ?
#
loop_
_entity_poly.entity_id
_entity_poly.type
_entity_poly.pdbx_seq_one_letter_code
_entity_poly.pdbx_strand_id
1 'polypeptide(L)'
;MESIKKYENLTESIKNKSIKLLSIVLSDRQLCDLELIINGGFNPLTSFLSKEDYESVLKNMRLKNGKIWPIPIMLDVSKKDIDSKINLNDKIALRDKEGFLIAILKVKEIWKPNKQEEAKLVYGTSDINHSGVKQLFNETKDYYISGPIENAVHPHHYDFQLLRHTPNELKHQFDKMGWKKIVAFQTRNPMHRAHKEIAFKAAIENDANLLIHPVVGQTKEGDVNHYTRVRCYQEILNYFPKGTTTLSLLPLAMRMAGPREALWHALIRKNYGCTHLIVGRDHAGPGNDKNGKPYYGPYDAQELLIKYEDEIGIKMVPFKMMVYVSEKNKY
;
A
#
# COMPACT_ATOMS: atom_id res chain seq x y z
N MET A 1 12.17 -9.14 17.89
CA MET A 1 13.39 -9.91 17.52
C MET A 1 13.09 -11.29 16.93
N GLU A 2 12.14 -12.07 17.45
CA GLU A 2 11.81 -13.40 16.89
C GLU A 2 11.22 -13.37 15.47
N SER A 3 10.44 -12.36 15.09
CA SER A 3 9.90 -12.22 13.74
C SER A 3 10.98 -11.91 12.69
N ILE A 4 12.01 -11.16 13.03
CA ILE A 4 13.10 -10.81 12.13
C ILE A 4 13.97 -12.05 11.84
N LYS A 5 14.32 -12.84 12.86
CA LYS A 5 15.09 -14.08 12.70
C LYS A 5 14.38 -15.15 11.86
N LYS A 6 13.04 -15.14 11.83
CA LYS A 6 12.25 -16.12 11.06
C LYS A 6 12.36 -15.90 9.55
N TYR A 7 12.68 -14.68 9.11
CA TYR A 7 12.75 -14.30 7.70
C TYR A 7 14.18 -14.17 7.16
N GLU A 8 15.19 -14.05 8.02
CA GLU A 8 16.59 -13.78 7.60
C GLU A 8 17.39 -14.99 7.12
N ASN A 9 16.93 -16.22 7.39
CA ASN A 9 17.69 -17.42 7.04
C ASN A 9 16.92 -18.34 6.09
N LEU A 10 16.83 -17.96 4.80
CA LEU A 10 16.73 -18.98 3.77
C LEU A 10 18.02 -19.76 3.75
N THR A 11 18.05 -20.89 4.46
CA THR A 11 19.19 -21.79 4.43
C THR A 11 19.49 -22.19 2.98
N GLU A 12 20.74 -22.44 2.67
CA GLU A 12 21.16 -22.91 1.33
C GLU A 12 20.32 -24.11 0.86
N SER A 13 19.90 -24.96 1.79
CA SER A 13 18.97 -26.07 1.55
C SER A 13 17.61 -25.63 0.98
N ILE A 14 17.02 -24.51 1.45
CA ILE A 14 15.73 -24.01 0.97
C ILE A 14 15.91 -23.37 -0.42
N LYS A 15 16.99 -22.62 -0.62
CA LYS A 15 17.37 -22.07 -1.92
C LYS A 15 17.50 -23.19 -2.97
N ASN A 16 18.25 -24.25 -2.66
CA ASN A 16 18.45 -25.39 -3.54
C ASN A 16 17.13 -26.16 -3.82
N LYS A 17 16.27 -26.33 -2.83
CA LYS A 17 14.93 -26.92 -3.03
C LYS A 17 14.05 -26.06 -3.91
N SER A 18 14.12 -24.72 -3.80
CA SER A 18 13.31 -23.79 -4.59
C SER A 18 13.66 -23.81 -6.08
N ILE A 19 14.87 -24.21 -6.46
CA ILE A 19 15.29 -24.34 -7.87
C ILE A 19 14.43 -25.37 -8.60
N LYS A 20 13.98 -26.43 -7.91
CA LYS A 20 13.14 -27.47 -8.46
C LYS A 20 11.64 -27.14 -8.48
N LEU A 21 11.25 -26.06 -7.82
CA LEU A 21 9.87 -25.64 -7.78
C LEU A 21 9.48 -24.86 -9.06
N LEU A 22 8.24 -24.96 -9.46
CA LEU A 22 7.69 -24.03 -10.43
C LEU A 22 7.88 -22.62 -9.93
N SER A 23 8.39 -21.74 -10.77
CA SER A 23 8.65 -20.34 -10.42
C SER A 23 7.66 -19.41 -11.09
N ILE A 24 7.13 -18.47 -10.32
CA ILE A 24 6.37 -17.32 -10.80
C ILE A 24 7.20 -16.08 -10.58
N VAL A 25 7.44 -15.31 -11.65
CA VAL A 25 8.04 -13.97 -11.54
C VAL A 25 6.92 -13.00 -11.22
N LEU A 26 7.07 -12.32 -10.09
CA LEU A 26 6.11 -11.35 -9.59
C LEU A 26 6.15 -10.06 -10.43
N SER A 27 4.98 -9.49 -10.69
CA SER A 27 4.87 -8.11 -11.18
C SER A 27 5.29 -7.13 -10.07
N ASP A 28 5.57 -5.87 -10.43
CA ASP A 28 5.94 -4.83 -9.45
C ASP A 28 4.85 -4.65 -8.39
N ARG A 29 3.57 -4.71 -8.80
CA ARG A 29 2.44 -4.67 -7.88
C ARG A 29 2.43 -5.84 -6.91
N GLN A 30 2.58 -7.06 -7.42
CA GLN A 30 2.59 -8.28 -6.60
C GLN A 30 3.78 -8.31 -5.64
N LEU A 31 4.94 -7.79 -6.07
CA LEU A 31 6.13 -7.68 -5.23
C LEU A 31 5.92 -6.68 -4.09
N CYS A 32 5.35 -5.50 -4.38
CA CYS A 32 4.98 -4.51 -3.35
C CYS A 32 3.97 -5.10 -2.35
N ASP A 33 2.94 -5.81 -2.84
CA ASP A 33 1.93 -6.43 -1.98
C ASP A 33 2.57 -7.50 -1.07
N LEU A 34 3.41 -8.36 -1.63
CA LEU A 34 4.10 -9.40 -0.88
C LEU A 34 5.05 -8.82 0.17
N GLU A 35 5.80 -7.76 -0.17
CA GLU A 35 6.68 -7.07 0.77
C GLU A 35 5.90 -6.52 1.97
N LEU A 36 4.75 -5.90 1.74
CA LEU A 36 3.89 -5.36 2.81
C LEU A 36 3.19 -6.45 3.63
N ILE A 37 2.93 -7.62 3.05
CA ILE A 37 2.49 -8.81 3.79
C ILE A 37 3.62 -9.29 4.71
N ILE A 38 4.83 -9.47 4.16
CA ILE A 38 5.98 -10.01 4.89
C ILE A 38 6.43 -9.11 6.03
N ASN A 39 6.47 -7.79 5.81
CA ASN A 39 6.95 -6.83 6.81
C ASN A 39 5.88 -6.45 7.85
N GLY A 40 4.63 -6.89 7.67
CA GLY A 40 3.49 -6.59 8.56
C GLY A 40 2.82 -5.23 8.27
N GLY A 41 3.20 -4.55 7.20
CA GLY A 41 2.51 -3.33 6.72
C GLY A 41 1.05 -3.60 6.36
N PHE A 42 0.75 -4.82 5.91
CA PHE A 42 -0.59 -5.29 5.59
C PHE A 42 -1.25 -6.12 6.70
N ASN A 43 -0.78 -6.06 7.96
CA ASN A 43 -1.53 -6.70 9.03
C ASN A 43 -3.01 -6.28 8.98
N PRO A 44 -3.98 -7.23 9.09
CA PRO A 44 -3.79 -8.59 9.59
C PRO A 44 -3.50 -9.65 8.50
N LEU A 45 -3.22 -9.29 7.25
CA LEU A 45 -2.92 -10.27 6.22
C LEU A 45 -1.56 -10.94 6.48
N THR A 46 -1.54 -12.26 6.33
CA THR A 46 -0.33 -13.09 6.39
C THR A 46 -0.01 -13.77 5.05
N SER A 47 -0.89 -13.58 4.08
CA SER A 47 -0.78 -14.08 2.71
C SER A 47 -1.72 -13.30 1.77
N PHE A 48 -1.69 -13.62 0.50
CA PHE A 48 -2.74 -13.22 -0.44
C PHE A 48 -4.08 -13.80 0.00
N LEU A 49 -5.18 -13.08 -0.26
CA LEU A 49 -6.51 -13.44 0.24
C LEU A 49 -6.97 -14.80 -0.26
N SER A 50 -7.64 -15.56 0.60
CA SER A 50 -8.45 -16.70 0.22
C SER A 50 -9.63 -16.25 -0.64
N LYS A 51 -10.27 -17.16 -1.36
CA LYS A 51 -11.48 -16.85 -2.13
C LYS A 51 -12.57 -16.27 -1.26
N GLU A 52 -12.77 -16.85 -0.07
CA GLU A 52 -13.78 -16.41 0.87
C GLU A 52 -13.50 -15.01 1.43
N ASP A 53 -12.24 -14.71 1.81
CA ASP A 53 -11.83 -13.37 2.21
C ASP A 53 -11.97 -12.37 1.06
N TYR A 54 -11.58 -12.75 -0.16
CA TYR A 54 -11.75 -11.92 -1.34
C TYR A 54 -13.21 -11.52 -1.57
N GLU A 55 -14.14 -12.48 -1.55
CA GLU A 55 -15.57 -12.22 -1.72
C GLU A 55 -16.14 -11.34 -0.62
N SER A 56 -15.70 -11.55 0.63
CA SER A 56 -16.09 -10.70 1.78
C SER A 56 -15.53 -9.28 1.66
N VAL A 57 -14.28 -9.13 1.27
CA VAL A 57 -13.63 -7.83 1.04
C VAL A 57 -14.35 -7.04 -0.06
N LEU A 58 -14.73 -7.68 -1.15
CA LEU A 58 -15.47 -7.02 -2.22
C LEU A 58 -16.80 -6.46 -1.73
N LYS A 59 -17.58 -7.25 -1.01
CA LYS A 59 -18.96 -6.92 -0.59
C LYS A 59 -18.99 -6.04 0.65
N ASN A 60 -18.13 -6.30 1.64
CA ASN A 60 -18.24 -5.79 3.00
C ASN A 60 -17.07 -4.90 3.42
N MET A 61 -15.99 -4.78 2.63
CA MET A 61 -14.71 -4.17 3.02
C MET A 61 -14.12 -4.81 4.29
N ARG A 62 -14.36 -6.11 4.49
CA ARG A 62 -13.92 -6.88 5.66
C ARG A 62 -13.43 -8.27 5.26
N LEU A 63 -12.46 -8.76 5.99
CA LEU A 63 -12.10 -10.17 5.96
C LEU A 63 -13.25 -11.00 6.57
N LYS A 64 -13.27 -12.30 6.30
CA LYS A 64 -14.21 -13.27 6.90
C LYS A 64 -14.29 -13.18 8.42
N ASN A 65 -13.17 -12.91 9.09
CA ASN A 65 -13.11 -12.76 10.54
C ASN A 65 -13.64 -11.41 11.07
N GLY A 66 -14.23 -10.58 10.21
CA GLY A 66 -14.83 -9.29 10.53
C GLY A 66 -13.87 -8.11 10.55
N LYS A 67 -12.55 -8.32 10.51
CA LYS A 67 -11.57 -7.23 10.50
C LYS A 67 -11.70 -6.40 9.23
N ILE A 68 -11.64 -5.08 9.35
CA ILE A 68 -11.68 -4.16 8.21
C ILE A 68 -10.50 -4.42 7.29
N TRP A 69 -10.81 -4.61 6.00
CA TRP A 69 -9.85 -4.71 4.91
C TRP A 69 -10.52 -4.33 3.59
N PRO A 70 -10.34 -3.11 3.05
CA PRO A 70 -11.20 -2.59 1.98
C PRO A 70 -10.75 -2.91 0.55
N ILE A 71 -9.50 -3.37 0.34
CA ILE A 71 -8.89 -3.60 -0.97
C ILE A 71 -8.49 -5.07 -1.12
N PRO A 72 -8.87 -5.76 -2.22
CA PRO A 72 -8.41 -7.13 -2.46
C PRO A 72 -6.91 -7.18 -2.78
N ILE A 73 -6.18 -8.04 -2.07
CA ILE A 73 -4.75 -8.29 -2.29
C ILE A 73 -4.58 -9.71 -2.83
N MET A 74 -4.36 -9.79 -4.14
CA MET A 74 -4.44 -11.05 -4.89
C MET A 74 -3.14 -11.39 -5.60
N LEU A 75 -2.82 -12.68 -5.63
CA LEU A 75 -1.78 -13.22 -6.52
C LEU A 75 -2.45 -13.76 -7.78
N ASP A 76 -2.30 -13.04 -8.87
CA ASP A 76 -2.85 -13.41 -10.16
C ASP A 76 -1.83 -14.15 -11.02
N VAL A 77 -2.29 -15.18 -11.72
CA VAL A 77 -1.50 -16.05 -12.60
C VAL A 77 -2.19 -16.25 -13.95
N SER A 78 -1.41 -16.53 -14.99
CA SER A 78 -1.95 -16.73 -16.31
C SER A 78 -2.64 -18.09 -16.44
N LYS A 79 -3.56 -18.21 -17.39
CA LYS A 79 -4.17 -19.50 -17.77
C LYS A 79 -3.09 -20.53 -18.14
N LYS A 80 -2.04 -20.11 -18.85
CA LYS A 80 -0.92 -20.97 -19.23
C LYS A 80 -0.20 -21.56 -18.02
N ASP A 81 -0.02 -20.77 -16.94
CA ASP A 81 0.62 -21.27 -15.72
C ASP A 81 -0.26 -22.32 -15.03
N ILE A 82 -1.61 -22.13 -15.04
CA ILE A 82 -2.54 -23.10 -14.47
C ILE A 82 -2.60 -24.40 -15.32
N ASP A 83 -2.85 -24.28 -16.61
CA ASP A 83 -3.06 -25.43 -17.51
C ASP A 83 -1.80 -26.33 -17.59
N SER A 84 -0.64 -25.78 -17.36
CA SER A 84 0.61 -26.52 -17.55
C SER A 84 1.25 -27.04 -16.28
N LYS A 85 1.02 -26.44 -15.10
CA LYS A 85 1.97 -26.69 -13.99
C LYS A 85 1.50 -26.39 -12.57
N ILE A 86 0.41 -25.67 -12.31
CA ILE A 86 -0.01 -25.32 -10.95
C ILE A 86 -1.22 -26.14 -10.54
N ASN A 87 -1.05 -26.98 -9.51
CA ASN A 87 -2.10 -27.77 -8.92
C ASN A 87 -2.32 -27.41 -7.45
N LEU A 88 -3.46 -27.84 -6.90
CA LEU A 88 -3.71 -27.73 -5.47
C LEU A 88 -2.66 -28.50 -4.68
N ASN A 89 -2.19 -27.90 -3.60
CA ASN A 89 -1.14 -28.36 -2.69
C ASN A 89 0.30 -28.29 -3.23
N ASP A 90 0.52 -27.86 -4.47
CA ASP A 90 1.86 -27.59 -4.97
C ASP A 90 2.52 -26.45 -4.19
N LYS A 91 3.84 -26.51 -4.10
CA LYS A 91 4.67 -25.39 -3.65
C LYS A 91 5.23 -24.69 -4.87
N ILE A 92 5.06 -23.38 -4.91
CA ILE A 92 5.58 -22.52 -5.98
C ILE A 92 6.54 -21.50 -5.42
N ALA A 93 7.61 -21.23 -6.16
CA ALA A 93 8.59 -20.21 -5.82
C ALA A 93 8.15 -18.85 -6.39
N LEU A 94 7.96 -17.88 -5.52
CA LEU A 94 7.68 -16.49 -5.89
C LEU A 94 9.01 -15.74 -5.99
N ARG A 95 9.33 -15.23 -7.17
CA ARG A 95 10.61 -14.58 -7.47
C ARG A 95 10.39 -13.13 -7.93
N ASP A 96 11.37 -12.29 -7.67
CA ASP A 96 11.46 -10.97 -8.30
C ASP A 96 11.89 -11.08 -9.78
N LYS A 97 12.04 -9.93 -10.43
CA LYS A 97 12.42 -9.86 -11.86
C LYS A 97 13.85 -10.31 -12.13
N GLU A 98 14.72 -10.21 -11.13
CA GLU A 98 16.11 -10.68 -11.17
C GLU A 98 16.23 -12.19 -10.90
N GLY A 99 15.13 -12.84 -10.52
CA GLY A 99 15.06 -14.27 -10.24
C GLY A 99 15.38 -14.65 -8.78
N PHE A 100 15.56 -13.68 -7.88
CA PHE A 100 15.73 -13.97 -6.46
C PHE A 100 14.45 -14.54 -5.85
N LEU A 101 14.60 -15.57 -5.02
CA LEU A 101 13.47 -16.12 -4.27
C LEU A 101 13.02 -15.14 -3.19
N ILE A 102 11.77 -14.72 -3.26
CA ILE A 102 11.15 -13.87 -2.25
C ILE A 102 10.32 -14.69 -1.26
N ALA A 103 9.54 -15.67 -1.74
CA ALA A 103 8.75 -16.53 -0.88
C ALA A 103 8.41 -17.85 -1.56
N ILE A 104 7.95 -18.82 -0.77
CA ILE A 104 7.33 -20.04 -1.27
C ILE A 104 5.86 -19.99 -0.87
N LEU A 105 4.97 -20.14 -1.83
CA LEU A 105 3.53 -20.25 -1.61
C LEU A 105 3.12 -21.73 -1.73
N LYS A 106 2.36 -22.25 -0.75
CA LYS A 106 1.68 -23.53 -0.88
C LYS A 106 0.27 -23.31 -1.41
N VAL A 107 0.01 -23.64 -2.65
CA VAL A 107 -1.29 -23.41 -3.31
C VAL A 107 -2.41 -24.17 -2.61
N LYS A 108 -3.43 -23.46 -2.16
CA LYS A 108 -4.62 -24.04 -1.52
C LYS A 108 -5.89 -23.81 -2.30
N GLU A 109 -5.94 -22.72 -3.07
CA GLU A 109 -7.09 -22.36 -3.87
C GLU A 109 -6.65 -21.80 -5.22
N ILE A 110 -7.45 -22.09 -6.25
CA ILE A 110 -7.30 -21.59 -7.61
C ILE A 110 -8.71 -21.26 -8.12
N TRP A 111 -8.93 -20.02 -8.56
CA TRP A 111 -10.23 -19.65 -9.15
C TRP A 111 -10.10 -18.55 -10.19
N LYS A 112 -11.11 -18.44 -11.05
CA LYS A 112 -11.24 -17.34 -12.00
C LYS A 112 -12.12 -16.26 -11.38
N PRO A 113 -11.62 -15.02 -11.18
CA PRO A 113 -12.41 -13.94 -10.61
C PRO A 113 -13.42 -13.37 -11.60
N ASN A 114 -14.49 -12.78 -11.08
CA ASN A 114 -15.38 -11.92 -11.87
C ASN A 114 -14.84 -10.48 -11.82
N LYS A 115 -13.94 -10.12 -12.74
CA LYS A 115 -13.31 -8.80 -12.78
C LYS A 115 -14.31 -7.66 -12.99
N GLN A 116 -15.45 -7.90 -13.64
CA GLN A 116 -16.50 -6.88 -13.81
C GLN A 116 -17.17 -6.54 -12.48
N GLU A 117 -17.44 -7.56 -11.67
CA GLU A 117 -17.99 -7.39 -10.33
C GLU A 117 -16.95 -6.73 -9.40
N GLU A 118 -15.70 -7.19 -9.44
CA GLU A 118 -14.60 -6.59 -8.68
C GLU A 118 -14.46 -5.10 -9.01
N ALA A 119 -14.46 -4.74 -10.30
CA ALA A 119 -14.37 -3.34 -10.73
C ALA A 119 -15.49 -2.49 -10.14
N LYS A 120 -16.74 -2.95 -10.22
CA LYS A 120 -17.91 -2.23 -9.70
C LYS A 120 -17.88 -2.09 -8.18
N LEU A 121 -17.48 -3.14 -7.46
CA LEU A 121 -17.48 -3.13 -6.00
C LEU A 121 -16.30 -2.35 -5.41
N VAL A 122 -15.11 -2.43 -6.02
CA VAL A 122 -13.90 -1.77 -5.51
C VAL A 122 -13.81 -0.32 -5.96
N TYR A 123 -14.07 -0.04 -7.24
CA TYR A 123 -13.87 1.27 -7.86
C TYR A 123 -15.18 2.04 -8.09
N GLY A 124 -16.35 1.41 -7.83
CA GLY A 124 -17.66 2.01 -8.11
C GLY A 124 -18.01 2.10 -9.60
N THR A 125 -17.14 1.63 -10.48
CA THR A 125 -17.30 1.70 -11.94
C THR A 125 -16.59 0.54 -12.64
N SER A 126 -17.00 0.23 -13.86
CA SER A 126 -16.27 -0.66 -14.78
C SER A 126 -15.70 0.10 -15.99
N ASP A 127 -15.64 1.43 -15.92
CA ASP A 127 -15.08 2.26 -16.99
C ASP A 127 -13.56 2.06 -17.09
N ILE A 128 -13.10 1.64 -18.27
CA ILE A 128 -11.68 1.38 -18.56
C ILE A 128 -10.81 2.66 -18.50
N ASN A 129 -11.42 3.85 -18.55
CA ASN A 129 -10.68 5.11 -18.37
C ASN A 129 -10.29 5.37 -16.93
N HIS A 130 -10.91 4.68 -15.97
CA HIS A 130 -10.46 4.68 -14.59
C HIS A 130 -9.17 3.86 -14.48
N SER A 131 -8.08 4.48 -14.02
CA SER A 131 -6.74 3.84 -14.04
C SER A 131 -6.68 2.50 -13.29
N GLY A 132 -7.36 2.37 -12.14
CA GLY A 132 -7.44 1.11 -11.39
C GLY A 132 -8.23 0.03 -12.14
N VAL A 133 -9.31 0.40 -12.82
CA VAL A 133 -10.09 -0.52 -13.68
C VAL A 133 -9.27 -0.94 -14.89
N LYS A 134 -8.56 0.00 -15.54
CA LYS A 134 -7.63 -0.30 -16.64
C LYS A 134 -6.59 -1.33 -16.22
N GLN A 135 -6.00 -1.16 -15.04
CA GLN A 135 -5.02 -2.11 -14.49
C GLN A 135 -5.66 -3.49 -14.24
N LEU A 136 -6.86 -3.53 -13.64
CA LEU A 136 -7.57 -4.78 -13.35
C LEU A 136 -7.88 -5.57 -14.63
N PHE A 137 -8.32 -4.91 -15.69
CA PHE A 137 -8.69 -5.61 -16.93
C PHE A 137 -7.50 -5.97 -17.81
N ASN A 138 -6.49 -5.10 -17.90
CA ASN A 138 -5.40 -5.24 -18.86
C ASN A 138 -4.13 -5.89 -18.29
N GLU A 139 -3.85 -5.69 -16.99
CA GLU A 139 -2.59 -6.14 -16.38
C GLU A 139 -2.79 -7.34 -15.46
N THR A 140 -3.93 -7.45 -14.78
CA THR A 140 -4.23 -8.60 -13.91
C THR A 140 -4.53 -9.81 -14.76
N LYS A 141 -3.89 -10.95 -14.47
CA LYS A 141 -4.02 -12.21 -15.19
C LYS A 141 -5.37 -12.89 -14.91
N ASP A 142 -5.60 -14.08 -15.53
CA ASP A 142 -6.93 -14.71 -15.61
C ASP A 142 -7.39 -15.40 -14.33
N TYR A 143 -6.46 -15.90 -13.52
CA TYR A 143 -6.75 -16.71 -12.34
C TYR A 143 -6.13 -16.08 -11.10
N TYR A 144 -6.80 -16.25 -9.97
CA TYR A 144 -6.25 -15.97 -8.65
C TYR A 144 -5.87 -17.26 -7.95
N ILE A 145 -4.76 -17.21 -7.24
CA ILE A 145 -4.30 -18.32 -6.39
C ILE A 145 -4.04 -17.82 -4.99
N SER A 146 -4.30 -18.66 -4.02
CA SER A 146 -4.02 -18.37 -2.61
C SER A 146 -3.52 -19.58 -1.83
N GLY A 147 -2.98 -19.30 -0.65
CA GLY A 147 -2.50 -20.28 0.30
C GLY A 147 -1.42 -19.69 1.22
N PRO A 148 -0.94 -20.45 2.21
CA PRO A 148 0.05 -19.95 3.15
C PRO A 148 1.39 -19.67 2.47
N ILE A 149 2.02 -18.56 2.88
CA ILE A 149 3.39 -18.20 2.53
C ILE A 149 4.34 -18.90 3.49
N GLU A 150 5.26 -19.66 2.94
CA GLU A 150 6.33 -20.35 3.67
C GLU A 150 7.67 -19.72 3.26
N ASN A 151 8.60 -19.56 4.19
CA ASN A 151 9.97 -19.13 3.89
C ASN A 151 10.02 -17.84 3.03
N ALA A 152 9.71 -16.71 3.64
CA ALA A 152 9.74 -15.42 2.97
C ALA A 152 10.96 -14.59 3.40
N VAL A 153 11.49 -13.81 2.47
CA VAL A 153 12.53 -12.80 2.69
C VAL A 153 12.09 -11.46 2.12
N HIS A 154 12.59 -10.37 2.67
CA HIS A 154 12.34 -9.05 2.12
C HIS A 154 12.97 -8.91 0.73
N PRO A 155 12.26 -8.28 -0.23
CA PRO A 155 12.85 -7.90 -1.50
C PRO A 155 14.07 -7.00 -1.28
N HIS A 156 15.09 -7.16 -2.13
CA HIS A 156 16.25 -6.30 -2.06
C HIS A 156 16.01 -4.98 -2.79
N HIS A 157 16.25 -3.88 -2.06
CA HIS A 157 16.19 -2.54 -2.63
C HIS A 157 17.60 -1.96 -2.77
N TYR A 158 17.92 -1.43 -3.95
CA TYR A 158 19.24 -0.86 -4.26
C TYR A 158 19.29 0.65 -4.00
N ASP A 159 18.14 1.29 -3.76
CA ASP A 159 17.99 2.72 -3.59
C ASP A 159 17.42 3.09 -2.21
N PHE A 160 17.85 4.20 -1.67
CA PHE A 160 17.34 4.83 -0.46
C PHE A 160 17.11 3.85 0.71
N GLN A 161 17.98 2.87 0.88
CA GLN A 161 17.84 1.77 1.85
C GLN A 161 17.58 2.27 3.27
N LEU A 162 18.25 3.34 3.69
CA LEU A 162 18.08 3.94 5.03
C LEU A 162 16.71 4.60 5.26
N LEU A 163 15.90 4.75 4.22
CA LEU A 163 14.55 5.32 4.30
C LEU A 163 13.45 4.26 4.18
N ARG A 164 13.80 2.99 3.94
CA ARG A 164 12.85 1.89 3.73
C ARG A 164 12.63 1.10 5.03
N HIS A 165 12.01 1.76 6.01
CA HIS A 165 11.75 1.12 7.29
C HIS A 165 10.59 0.15 7.22
N THR A 166 10.72 -0.98 7.90
CA THR A 166 9.58 -1.84 8.24
C THR A 166 8.71 -1.18 9.32
N PRO A 167 7.45 -1.63 9.51
CA PRO A 167 6.63 -1.14 10.62
C PRO A 167 7.27 -1.23 12.00
N ASN A 168 8.00 -2.31 12.26
CA ASN A 168 8.66 -2.50 13.56
C ASN A 168 9.84 -1.55 13.76
N GLU A 169 10.66 -1.34 12.73
CA GLU A 169 11.78 -0.39 12.78
C GLU A 169 11.27 1.03 13.00
N LEU A 170 10.21 1.42 12.29
CA LEU A 170 9.68 2.77 12.41
C LEU A 170 9.04 3.03 13.79
N LYS A 171 8.29 2.06 14.33
CA LYS A 171 7.76 2.13 15.71
C LYS A 171 8.90 2.27 16.73
N HIS A 172 9.93 1.45 16.60
CA HIS A 172 11.09 1.53 17.47
C HIS A 172 11.82 2.89 17.37
N GLN A 173 11.90 3.46 16.18
CA GLN A 173 12.42 4.80 15.96
C GLN A 173 11.57 5.85 16.68
N PHE A 174 10.23 5.78 16.57
CA PHE A 174 9.32 6.67 17.29
C PHE A 174 9.49 6.58 18.80
N ASP A 175 9.58 5.35 19.33
CA ASP A 175 9.80 5.13 20.77
C ASP A 175 11.12 5.74 21.25
N LYS A 176 12.21 5.58 20.50
CA LYS A 176 13.52 6.19 20.79
C LYS A 176 13.47 7.72 20.79
N MET A 177 12.67 8.31 19.91
CA MET A 177 12.47 9.76 19.83
C MET A 177 11.45 10.28 20.85
N GLY A 178 10.80 9.40 21.63
CA GLY A 178 9.77 9.76 22.59
C GLY A 178 8.44 10.20 21.95
N TRP A 179 8.22 9.88 20.68
CA TRP A 179 7.02 10.29 19.95
C TRP A 179 5.82 9.44 20.37
N LYS A 180 4.71 10.10 20.74
CA LYS A 180 3.47 9.43 21.19
C LYS A 180 2.33 9.59 20.20
N LYS A 181 2.25 10.75 19.55
CA LYS A 181 1.26 11.02 18.50
C LYS A 181 2.00 11.30 17.22
N ILE A 182 1.63 10.60 16.16
CA ILE A 182 2.25 10.71 14.85
C ILE A 182 1.20 10.95 13.79
N VAL A 183 1.30 12.08 13.09
CA VAL A 183 0.50 12.39 11.90
C VAL A 183 1.25 11.89 10.67
N ALA A 184 0.62 11.05 9.88
CA ALA A 184 1.15 10.61 8.60
C ALA A 184 0.69 11.54 7.46
N PHE A 185 1.64 11.97 6.64
CA PHE A 185 1.38 12.63 5.38
C PHE A 185 1.76 11.71 4.21
N GLN A 186 0.75 11.29 3.44
CA GLN A 186 0.96 10.51 2.23
C GLN A 186 1.03 11.40 1.01
N THR A 187 1.96 11.10 0.12
CA THR A 187 2.00 11.72 -1.21
C THR A 187 2.62 10.76 -2.23
N ARG A 188 2.27 10.95 -3.49
CA ARG A 188 2.91 10.34 -4.67
C ARG A 188 3.51 11.39 -5.61
N ASN A 189 3.43 12.67 -5.22
CA ASN A 189 3.94 13.81 -5.97
C ASN A 189 5.05 14.50 -5.19
N PRO A 190 5.96 15.22 -5.85
CA PRO A 190 6.90 16.09 -5.15
C PRO A 190 6.17 17.05 -4.22
N MET A 191 6.70 17.23 -3.00
CA MET A 191 6.13 18.18 -2.06
C MET A 191 6.49 19.62 -2.46
N HIS A 192 5.51 20.49 -2.43
CA HIS A 192 5.68 21.93 -2.61
C HIS A 192 5.24 22.66 -1.32
N ARG A 193 5.40 23.99 -1.30
CA ARG A 193 5.15 24.83 -0.11
C ARG A 193 3.78 24.58 0.54
N ALA A 194 2.69 24.47 -0.25
CA ALA A 194 1.37 24.18 0.30
C ALA A 194 1.33 22.83 1.04
N HIS A 195 1.92 21.78 0.48
CA HIS A 195 1.98 20.48 1.15
C HIS A 195 2.75 20.53 2.47
N LYS A 196 3.87 21.30 2.51
CA LYS A 196 4.62 21.51 3.74
C LYS A 196 3.78 22.22 4.80
N GLU A 197 3.10 23.31 4.44
CA GLU A 197 2.23 24.05 5.37
C GLU A 197 1.07 23.18 5.88
N ILE A 198 0.45 22.38 5.00
CA ILE A 198 -0.58 21.40 5.35
C ILE A 198 -0.07 20.43 6.41
N ALA A 199 1.04 19.76 6.11
CA ALA A 199 1.58 18.73 6.98
C ALA A 199 2.03 19.30 8.33
N PHE A 200 2.63 20.47 8.32
CA PHE A 200 3.10 21.17 9.53
C PHE A 200 1.93 21.62 10.41
N LYS A 201 0.90 22.24 9.81
CA LYS A 201 -0.31 22.66 10.52
C LYS A 201 -1.03 21.47 11.15
N ALA A 202 -1.18 20.37 10.39
CA ALA A 202 -1.80 19.15 10.90
C ALA A 202 -1.05 18.60 12.13
N ALA A 203 0.29 18.63 12.13
CA ALA A 203 1.10 18.18 13.25
C ALA A 203 0.88 19.07 14.48
N ILE A 204 0.91 20.39 14.32
CA ILE A 204 0.71 21.36 15.42
C ILE A 204 -0.69 21.23 16.02
N GLU A 205 -1.74 21.22 15.20
CA GLU A 205 -3.13 21.18 15.65
C GLU A 205 -3.48 19.90 16.42
N ASN A 206 -2.73 18.80 16.18
CA ASN A 206 -2.93 17.52 16.86
C ASN A 206 -1.90 17.27 17.99
N ASP A 207 -1.02 18.23 18.29
CA ASP A 207 0.08 18.05 19.23
C ASP A 207 0.85 16.76 18.94
N ALA A 208 1.32 16.63 17.69
CA ALA A 208 1.88 15.40 17.15
C ALA A 208 3.16 15.66 16.35
N ASN A 209 3.97 14.61 16.21
CA ASN A 209 5.10 14.58 15.30
C ASN A 209 4.66 14.17 13.87
N LEU A 210 5.46 14.46 12.88
CA LEU A 210 5.12 14.26 11.49
C LEU A 210 5.93 13.11 10.87
N LEU A 211 5.23 12.16 10.26
CA LEU A 211 5.80 11.18 9.34
C LEU A 211 5.45 11.58 7.90
N ILE A 212 6.44 11.97 7.11
CA ILE A 212 6.32 12.04 5.65
C ILE A 212 6.49 10.62 5.14
N HIS A 213 5.42 10.04 4.59
CA HIS A 213 5.37 8.62 4.19
C HIS A 213 4.91 8.46 2.74
N PRO A 214 5.75 8.89 1.77
CA PRO A 214 5.43 8.84 0.36
C PRO A 214 5.43 7.40 -0.16
N VAL A 215 4.58 7.16 -1.15
CA VAL A 215 4.52 5.90 -1.91
C VAL A 215 5.65 5.86 -2.93
N VAL A 216 6.44 4.78 -2.93
CA VAL A 216 7.53 4.53 -3.89
C VAL A 216 7.36 3.26 -4.71
N GLY A 217 6.28 2.50 -4.50
CA GLY A 217 5.86 1.41 -5.38
C GLY A 217 5.19 1.93 -6.66
N GLN A 218 4.41 1.08 -7.30
CA GLN A 218 3.69 1.44 -8.52
C GLN A 218 2.66 2.54 -8.25
N THR A 219 2.69 3.60 -9.06
CA THR A 219 1.76 4.72 -8.99
C THR A 219 1.09 4.94 -10.36
N LYS A 220 0.44 6.07 -10.57
CA LYS A 220 -0.24 6.39 -11.82
C LYS A 220 0.79 6.71 -12.93
N GLU A 221 0.48 6.28 -14.15
CA GLU A 221 1.22 6.68 -15.35
C GLU A 221 1.30 8.21 -15.47
N GLY A 222 2.49 8.73 -15.76
CA GLY A 222 2.75 10.17 -15.82
C GLY A 222 3.17 10.83 -14.51
N ASP A 223 3.18 10.10 -13.39
CA ASP A 223 3.75 10.61 -12.13
C ASP A 223 5.27 10.82 -12.26
N VAL A 224 5.78 11.80 -11.53
CA VAL A 224 7.24 12.08 -11.47
C VAL A 224 7.98 10.84 -10.97
N ASN A 225 9.12 10.53 -11.58
CA ASN A 225 9.96 9.41 -11.18
C ASN A 225 10.29 9.42 -9.69
N HIS A 226 10.26 8.26 -9.05
CA HIS A 226 10.41 8.17 -7.59
C HIS A 226 11.76 8.66 -7.07
N TYR A 227 12.87 8.52 -7.81
CA TYR A 227 14.18 9.07 -7.42
C TYR A 227 14.12 10.59 -7.25
N THR A 228 13.52 11.28 -8.23
CA THR A 228 13.32 12.74 -8.16
C THR A 228 12.42 13.11 -6.99
N ARG A 229 11.32 12.39 -6.81
CA ARG A 229 10.37 12.63 -5.69
C ARG A 229 11.05 12.47 -4.33
N VAL A 230 11.82 11.39 -4.14
CA VAL A 230 12.50 11.14 -2.85
C VAL A 230 13.53 12.21 -2.54
N ARG A 231 14.30 12.66 -3.53
CA ARG A 231 15.22 13.80 -3.34
C ARG A 231 14.49 15.07 -2.93
N CYS A 232 13.35 15.37 -3.54
CA CYS A 232 12.50 16.49 -3.09
C CYS A 232 12.03 16.32 -1.64
N TYR A 233 11.69 15.09 -1.21
CA TYR A 233 11.29 14.86 0.18
C TYR A 233 12.46 14.99 1.15
N GLN A 234 13.66 14.55 0.78
CA GLN A 234 14.85 14.74 1.61
C GLN A 234 15.18 16.23 1.77
N GLU A 235 15.08 17.00 0.69
CA GLU A 235 15.36 18.44 0.73
C GLU A 235 14.33 19.19 1.61
N ILE A 236 13.04 18.87 1.48
CA ILE A 236 12.00 19.58 2.23
C ILE A 236 12.10 19.34 3.74
N LEU A 237 12.74 18.27 4.21
CA LEU A 237 12.96 18.02 5.66
C LEU A 237 13.71 19.16 6.32
N ASN A 238 14.61 19.84 5.59
CA ASN A 238 15.40 20.98 6.11
C ASN A 238 14.52 22.18 6.50
N TYR A 239 13.26 22.21 6.02
CA TYR A 239 12.30 23.29 6.28
C TYR A 239 11.33 22.97 7.43
N PHE A 240 11.50 21.84 8.11
CA PHE A 240 10.76 21.50 9.33
C PHE A 240 11.65 21.69 10.56
N PRO A 241 11.08 21.98 11.73
CA PRO A 241 11.84 22.05 12.97
C PRO A 241 12.57 20.73 13.25
N LYS A 242 13.81 20.81 13.69
CA LYS A 242 14.63 19.62 14.00
C LYS A 242 13.93 18.73 15.04
N GLY A 243 13.94 17.42 14.82
CA GLY A 243 13.39 16.43 15.74
C GLY A 243 11.85 16.32 15.73
N THR A 244 11.14 17.04 14.84
CA THR A 244 9.67 16.97 14.75
C THR A 244 9.15 16.15 13.59
N THR A 245 10.00 15.89 12.60
CA THR A 245 9.60 15.27 11.32
C THR A 245 10.58 14.19 10.91
N THR A 246 10.07 13.08 10.42
CA THR A 246 10.87 12.02 9.81
C THR A 246 10.30 11.61 8.43
N LEU A 247 11.14 10.96 7.62
CA LEU A 247 10.79 10.45 6.30
C LEU A 247 10.96 8.94 6.28
N SER A 248 9.95 8.23 5.80
CA SER A 248 10.06 6.81 5.49
C SER A 248 9.34 6.50 4.18
N LEU A 249 9.88 5.60 3.37
CA LEU A 249 9.32 5.25 2.08
C LEU A 249 8.40 4.05 2.20
N LEU A 250 7.22 4.13 1.58
CA LEU A 250 6.25 3.04 1.59
C LEU A 250 6.28 2.29 0.25
N PRO A 251 6.63 1.01 0.21
CA PRO A 251 6.62 0.19 -1.01
C PRO A 251 5.19 -0.26 -1.35
N LEU A 252 4.28 0.70 -1.54
CA LEU A 252 2.89 0.47 -1.84
C LEU A 252 2.62 0.60 -3.34
N ALA A 253 1.94 -0.36 -3.94
CA ALA A 253 1.35 -0.21 -5.26
C ALA A 253 -0.07 0.37 -5.12
N MET A 254 -0.27 1.61 -5.56
CA MET A 254 -1.57 2.28 -5.47
C MET A 254 -2.61 1.63 -6.38
N ARG A 255 -3.86 1.66 -5.96
CA ARG A 255 -5.01 1.12 -6.71
C ARG A 255 -5.89 2.21 -7.33
N MET A 256 -5.73 3.46 -6.90
CA MET A 256 -6.55 4.62 -7.30
C MET A 256 -8.04 4.44 -6.96
N ALA A 257 -8.33 3.71 -5.88
CA ALA A 257 -9.69 3.32 -5.46
C ALA A 257 -10.37 4.36 -4.54
N GLY A 258 -9.89 5.61 -4.52
CA GLY A 258 -10.49 6.72 -3.80
C GLY A 258 -10.83 6.42 -2.33
N PRO A 259 -12.12 6.42 -1.94
CA PRO A 259 -12.53 6.21 -0.55
C PRO A 259 -12.04 4.90 0.07
N ARG A 260 -12.15 3.77 -0.65
CA ARG A 260 -11.65 2.47 -0.16
C ARG A 260 -10.14 2.50 0.04
N GLU A 261 -9.41 3.14 -0.85
CA GLU A 261 -7.96 3.26 -0.72
C GLU A 261 -7.55 4.19 0.41
N ALA A 262 -8.30 5.24 0.70
CA ALA A 262 -8.06 6.11 1.86
C ALA A 262 -8.17 5.32 3.18
N LEU A 263 -9.19 4.48 3.31
CA LEU A 263 -9.34 3.58 4.46
C LEU A 263 -8.20 2.57 4.55
N TRP A 264 -7.76 2.00 3.43
CA TRP A 264 -6.61 1.10 3.36
C TRP A 264 -5.31 1.81 3.74
N HIS A 265 -5.11 3.05 3.26
CA HIS A 265 -3.96 3.87 3.64
C HIS A 265 -3.90 4.15 5.13
N ALA A 266 -5.04 4.33 5.78
CA ALA A 266 -5.13 4.51 7.22
C ALA A 266 -4.72 3.25 7.98
N LEU A 267 -5.24 2.08 7.59
CA LEU A 267 -4.84 0.79 8.16
C LEU A 267 -3.32 0.56 8.08
N ILE A 268 -2.75 0.82 6.91
CA ILE A 268 -1.30 0.69 6.71
C ILE A 268 -0.55 1.62 7.67
N ARG A 269 -0.93 2.91 7.75
CA ARG A 269 -0.23 3.87 8.63
C ARG A 269 -0.38 3.52 10.10
N LYS A 270 -1.52 2.99 10.52
CA LYS A 270 -1.68 2.41 11.86
C LYS A 270 -0.66 1.28 12.10
N ASN A 271 -0.50 0.38 11.14
CA ASN A 271 0.48 -0.70 11.24
C ASN A 271 1.91 -0.17 11.38
N TYR A 272 2.23 0.96 10.74
CA TYR A 272 3.50 1.67 10.87
C TYR A 272 3.61 2.54 12.14
N GLY A 273 2.60 2.53 13.02
CA GLY A 273 2.65 3.22 14.32
C GLY A 273 2.10 4.65 14.31
N CYS A 274 1.47 5.09 13.21
CA CYS A 274 0.83 6.39 13.16
C CYS A 274 -0.50 6.39 13.93
N THR A 275 -0.83 7.53 14.53
CA THR A 275 -2.07 7.77 15.26
C THR A 275 -3.07 8.61 14.46
N HIS A 276 -2.57 9.32 13.45
CA HIS A 276 -3.36 10.21 12.60
C HIS A 276 -2.94 10.08 11.13
N LEU A 277 -3.86 10.27 10.22
CA LEU A 277 -3.61 10.35 8.77
C LEU A 277 -4.25 11.59 8.18
N ILE A 278 -3.44 12.38 7.46
CA ILE A 278 -3.96 13.50 6.66
C ILE A 278 -4.67 12.95 5.42
N VAL A 279 -5.93 13.31 5.25
CA VAL A 279 -6.72 12.96 4.06
C VAL A 279 -7.14 14.24 3.34
N GLY A 280 -6.54 14.45 2.20
CA GLY A 280 -6.82 15.60 1.35
C GLY A 280 -8.10 15.43 0.52
N ARG A 281 -8.42 16.49 -0.23
CA ARG A 281 -9.45 16.44 -1.27
C ARG A 281 -9.06 15.43 -2.34
N ASP A 282 -10.02 14.64 -2.84
CA ASP A 282 -9.83 13.63 -3.89
C ASP A 282 -8.67 12.66 -3.58
N HIS A 283 -8.61 12.18 -2.33
CA HIS A 283 -7.54 11.29 -1.86
C HIS A 283 -7.55 9.96 -2.64
N ALA A 284 -6.41 9.63 -3.25
CA ALA A 284 -6.22 8.44 -4.08
C ALA A 284 -7.24 8.32 -5.25
N GLY A 285 -7.78 9.44 -5.71
CA GLY A 285 -8.64 9.49 -6.88
C GLY A 285 -7.88 9.34 -8.19
N PRO A 286 -8.48 8.69 -9.22
CA PRO A 286 -7.86 8.49 -10.53
C PRO A 286 -7.89 9.75 -11.41
N GLY A 287 -8.64 10.78 -11.00
CA GLY A 287 -8.96 11.97 -11.79
C GLY A 287 -10.38 11.92 -12.34
N ASN A 288 -10.58 12.48 -13.53
CA ASN A 288 -11.89 12.61 -14.16
C ASN A 288 -12.11 11.53 -15.24
N ASP A 289 -13.39 11.24 -15.51
CA ASP A 289 -13.83 10.44 -16.64
C ASP A 289 -13.63 11.18 -17.98
N LYS A 290 -13.99 10.56 -19.09
CA LYS A 290 -13.92 11.15 -20.44
C LYS A 290 -14.76 12.39 -20.65
N ASN A 291 -15.75 12.64 -19.78
CA ASN A 291 -16.64 13.80 -19.83
C ASN A 291 -16.19 14.92 -18.87
N GLY A 292 -15.04 14.76 -18.21
CA GLY A 292 -14.51 15.72 -17.24
C GLY A 292 -15.14 15.59 -15.83
N LYS A 293 -15.96 14.57 -15.57
CA LYS A 293 -16.59 14.36 -14.27
C LYS A 293 -15.67 13.51 -13.38
N PRO A 294 -15.42 13.90 -12.12
CA PRO A 294 -14.64 13.09 -11.21
C PRO A 294 -15.34 11.76 -10.88
N TYR A 295 -14.57 10.69 -10.73
CA TYR A 295 -15.10 9.37 -10.36
C TYR A 295 -15.62 9.32 -8.93
N TYR A 296 -15.05 10.13 -8.03
CA TYR A 296 -15.44 10.22 -6.61
C TYR A 296 -15.74 11.65 -6.22
N GLY A 297 -16.59 11.83 -5.23
CA GLY A 297 -16.80 13.13 -4.61
C GLY A 297 -15.52 13.63 -3.92
N PRO A 298 -15.33 14.96 -3.85
CA PRO A 298 -14.07 15.54 -3.35
C PRO A 298 -13.75 15.19 -1.90
N TYR A 299 -14.73 14.79 -1.11
CA TYR A 299 -14.59 14.45 0.31
C TYR A 299 -15.06 13.04 0.67
N ASP A 300 -15.50 12.22 -0.30
CA ASP A 300 -15.96 10.84 -0.06
C ASP A 300 -14.93 10.00 0.71
N ALA A 301 -13.63 10.24 0.47
CA ALA A 301 -12.54 9.57 1.17
C ALA A 301 -12.48 9.96 2.67
N GLN A 302 -12.73 11.22 2.98
CA GLN A 302 -12.80 11.71 4.37
C GLN A 302 -14.02 11.13 5.08
N GLU A 303 -15.20 11.18 4.44
CA GLU A 303 -16.44 10.66 4.99
C GLU A 303 -16.36 9.16 5.30
N LEU A 304 -15.80 8.38 4.38
CA LEU A 304 -15.61 6.95 4.62
C LEU A 304 -14.65 6.71 5.78
N LEU A 305 -13.52 7.42 5.84
CA LEU A 305 -12.53 7.18 6.90
C LEU A 305 -13.06 7.59 8.28
N ILE A 306 -13.77 8.71 8.41
CA ILE A 306 -14.43 9.14 9.67
C ILE A 306 -15.34 8.03 10.21
N LYS A 307 -16.10 7.37 9.32
CA LYS A 307 -17.03 6.30 9.71
C LYS A 307 -16.33 5.11 10.37
N TYR A 308 -15.06 4.90 10.07
CA TYR A 308 -14.29 3.72 10.53
C TYR A 308 -13.12 4.08 11.46
N GLU A 309 -12.84 5.36 11.74
CA GLU A 309 -11.63 5.77 12.47
C GLU A 309 -11.53 5.18 13.88
N ASP A 310 -12.65 5.09 14.61
CA ASP A 310 -12.66 4.51 15.95
C ASP A 310 -12.39 3.01 15.92
N GLU A 311 -12.95 2.28 14.96
CA GLU A 311 -12.77 0.84 14.83
C GLU A 311 -11.33 0.48 14.42
N ILE A 312 -10.75 1.25 13.50
CA ILE A 312 -9.36 1.00 13.05
C ILE A 312 -8.33 1.60 14.00
N GLY A 313 -8.72 2.55 14.87
CA GLY A 313 -7.86 3.19 15.86
C GLY A 313 -6.79 4.10 15.25
N ILE A 314 -7.17 4.90 14.23
CA ILE A 314 -6.37 5.98 13.65
C ILE A 314 -7.31 7.13 13.28
N LYS A 315 -6.98 8.34 13.72
CA LYS A 315 -7.82 9.52 13.48
C LYS A 315 -7.54 10.14 12.12
N MET A 316 -8.60 10.55 11.46
CA MET A 316 -8.51 11.31 10.23
C MET A 316 -8.24 12.80 10.52
N VAL A 317 -7.26 13.38 9.84
CA VAL A 317 -7.04 14.83 9.84
C VAL A 317 -7.54 15.39 8.52
N PRO A 318 -8.66 16.11 8.51
CA PRO A 318 -9.26 16.62 7.29
C PRO A 318 -8.42 17.76 6.72
N PHE A 319 -8.27 17.76 5.41
CA PHE A 319 -7.68 18.90 4.72
C PHE A 319 -8.63 19.50 3.70
N LYS A 320 -8.91 20.81 3.87
CA LYS A 320 -9.61 21.63 2.89
C LYS A 320 -8.61 22.18 1.88
N MET A 321 -9.11 22.65 0.75
CA MET A 321 -8.27 23.28 -0.26
C MET A 321 -7.55 24.50 0.33
N MET A 322 -6.22 24.52 0.21
CA MET A 322 -5.39 25.65 0.60
C MET A 322 -5.31 26.65 -0.57
N VAL A 323 -5.54 27.90 -0.28
CA VAL A 323 -5.39 28.99 -1.23
C VAL A 323 -4.26 29.89 -0.76
N TYR A 324 -3.33 30.21 -1.65
CA TYR A 324 -2.27 31.17 -1.36
C TYR A 324 -2.85 32.59 -1.39
N VAL A 325 -2.70 33.30 -0.29
CA VAL A 325 -3.08 34.72 -0.16
C VAL A 325 -1.83 35.57 -0.36
N SER A 326 -1.67 36.12 -1.57
CA SER A 326 -0.48 36.87 -1.98
C SER A 326 -0.17 38.06 -1.06
N GLU A 327 -1.20 38.78 -0.64
CA GLU A 327 -1.09 39.94 0.23
C GLU A 327 -0.50 39.60 1.64
N LYS A 328 -0.75 38.37 2.10
CA LYS A 328 -0.26 37.88 3.41
C LYS A 328 0.98 36.97 3.29
N ASN A 329 1.42 36.69 2.06
CA ASN A 329 2.48 35.71 1.78
C ASN A 329 2.29 34.38 2.54
N LYS A 330 1.03 33.92 2.67
CA LYS A 330 0.63 32.73 3.46
C LYS A 330 -0.41 31.91 2.70
N TYR A 331 -0.45 30.61 3.03
CA TYR A 331 -1.54 29.70 2.63
C TYR A 331 -2.64 29.69 3.67
#